data_b7d3e9593f2567c14f9b680d5d7ee17d
#
_entry.id   b7d3e9593f2567c14f9b680d5d7ee17d
#
_cell.length_a   1.000
_cell.length_b   1.000
_cell.length_c   1.000
_cell.angle_alpha   90.00
_cell.angle_beta   90.00
_cell.angle_gamma   90.00
#
_symmetry.space_group_name_H-M   'P 1'
#
loop_
_entity.id
_entity.type
_entity.pdbx_description
1 polymer ?
#
loop_
_entity_poly.entity_id
_entity_poly.type
_entity_poly.pdbx_seq_one_letter_code
_entity_poly.pdbx_strand_id
1 'polypeptide(L)'
;ANTKEDIAEIQTQVDLPIIGIVKRDYEDSEIYITPTMKEIDELMEVKPEIIAMDATISTRPEEKTLDEFFHKVKKKYPEQLFMADCSTIEEALHADELGFDFIGTTMVGYTKQSEGDKIEENDFEILREIVSKVNHKVIAEGNINTPEKARRVLKLGAYSVVVGSIITRPQLIT
;
A
#
# COMPACT_ATOMS: atom_id res chain seq x y z
N ALA A 1 9.11 3.51 3.75
CA ALA A 1 9.51 4.57 4.69
C ALA A 1 8.35 5.55 4.87
N ASN A 2 8.26 6.20 6.05
CA ASN A 2 7.06 6.94 6.49
C ASN A 2 7.20 8.47 6.41
N THR A 3 8.36 8.98 6.09
CA THR A 3 8.62 10.42 5.97
C THR A 3 9.57 10.68 4.81
N LYS A 4 9.55 11.89 4.26
CA LYS A 4 10.49 12.26 3.21
C LYS A 4 11.94 12.28 3.71
N GLU A 5 12.15 12.64 4.98
CA GLU A 5 13.46 12.66 5.62
C GLU A 5 14.05 11.26 5.72
N ASP A 6 13.25 10.27 6.17
CA ASP A 6 13.67 8.87 6.21
C ASP A 6 13.98 8.33 4.82
N ILE A 7 13.15 8.66 3.81
CA ILE A 7 13.38 8.26 2.42
C ILE A 7 14.68 8.82 1.91
N ALA A 8 14.92 10.12 2.10
CA ALA A 8 16.16 10.77 1.67
C ALA A 8 17.40 10.12 2.32
N GLU A 9 17.33 9.81 3.61
CA GLU A 9 18.44 9.14 4.31
C GLU A 9 18.67 7.72 3.77
N ILE A 10 17.61 6.92 3.58
CA ILE A 10 17.71 5.56 3.04
C ILE A 10 18.32 5.59 1.64
N GLN A 11 17.95 6.52 0.78
CA GLN A 11 18.50 6.68 -0.57
C GLN A 11 20.02 6.91 -0.58
N THR A 12 20.58 7.45 0.51
CA THR A 12 22.03 7.60 0.64
C THR A 12 22.75 6.29 0.99
N GLN A 13 22.03 5.31 1.52
CA GLN A 13 22.61 4.07 2.08
C GLN A 13 22.38 2.83 1.22
N VAL A 14 21.36 2.82 0.36
CA VAL A 14 21.00 1.66 -0.45
C VAL A 14 20.66 2.06 -1.88
N ASP A 15 21.01 1.20 -2.83
CA ASP A 15 20.64 1.31 -4.24
C ASP A 15 19.49 0.31 -4.53
N LEU A 16 18.38 0.50 -3.85
CA LEU A 16 17.17 -0.32 -3.98
C LEU A 16 15.94 0.57 -4.20
N PRO A 17 14.95 0.11 -4.98
CA PRO A 17 13.69 0.83 -5.12
C PRO A 17 13.01 1.02 -3.76
N ILE A 18 12.51 2.22 -3.51
CA ILE A 18 11.84 2.58 -2.26
C ILE A 18 10.36 2.81 -2.50
N ILE A 19 9.52 2.18 -1.67
CA ILE A 19 8.11 2.52 -1.54
C ILE A 19 8.01 3.57 -0.42
N GLY A 20 7.61 4.78 -0.79
CA GLY A 20 7.45 5.91 0.12
C GLY A 20 6.00 6.17 0.47
N ILE A 21 5.75 6.52 1.73
CA ILE A 21 4.46 7.01 2.23
C ILE A 21 4.70 8.21 3.14
N VAL A 22 3.66 8.99 3.38
CA VAL A 22 3.59 9.92 4.51
C VAL A 22 2.34 9.59 5.30
N LYS A 23 2.49 9.34 6.60
CA LYS A 23 1.35 9.15 7.50
C LYS A 23 0.98 10.47 8.14
N ARG A 24 -0.29 10.85 7.98
CA ARG A 24 -0.85 12.08 8.57
C ARG A 24 -2.33 11.91 8.85
N ASP A 25 -2.72 12.20 10.09
CA ASP A 25 -4.11 12.17 10.52
C ASP A 25 -4.82 13.48 10.14
N TYR A 26 -6.09 13.38 9.78
CA TYR A 26 -7.01 14.47 9.52
C TYR A 26 -8.28 14.25 10.33
N GLU A 27 -8.82 15.30 10.97
CA GLU A 27 -9.94 15.19 11.92
C GLU A 27 -11.22 14.62 11.29
N ASP A 28 -11.42 14.85 9.99
CA ASP A 28 -12.62 14.48 9.23
C ASP A 28 -12.40 13.25 8.32
N SER A 29 -11.31 12.48 8.54
CA SER A 29 -10.94 11.37 7.66
C SER A 29 -10.40 10.19 8.43
N GLU A 30 -10.73 8.98 7.97
CA GLU A 30 -10.12 7.73 8.44
C GLU A 30 -8.84 7.38 7.67
N ILE A 31 -8.61 8.05 6.54
CA ILE A 31 -7.45 7.84 5.67
C ILE A 31 -6.26 8.61 6.23
N TYR A 32 -5.16 7.89 6.49
CA TYR A 32 -3.93 8.45 7.03
C TYR A 32 -2.66 8.12 6.22
N ILE A 33 -2.76 7.19 5.23
CA ILE A 33 -1.62 6.84 4.37
C ILE A 33 -1.66 7.71 3.11
N THR A 34 -0.75 8.65 3.02
CA THR A 34 -0.61 9.59 1.87
C THR A 34 -1.96 10.18 1.46
N PRO A 35 -2.68 10.84 2.39
CA PRO A 35 -4.11 11.11 2.23
C PRO A 35 -4.45 12.20 1.24
N THR A 36 -3.54 13.17 0.99
CA THR A 36 -3.82 14.34 0.15
C THR A 36 -2.69 14.65 -0.85
N MET A 37 -2.94 15.63 -1.73
CA MET A 37 -1.90 16.14 -2.64
C MET A 37 -0.69 16.72 -1.92
N LYS A 38 -0.85 17.18 -0.69
CA LYS A 38 0.25 17.71 0.12
C LYS A 38 1.28 16.62 0.40
N GLU A 39 0.85 15.44 0.82
CA GLU A 39 1.73 14.31 1.08
C GLU A 39 2.37 13.76 -0.20
N ILE A 40 1.63 13.77 -1.31
CA ILE A 40 2.19 13.43 -2.64
C ILE A 40 3.31 14.41 -3.00
N ASP A 41 3.07 15.72 -2.85
CA ASP A 41 4.04 16.76 -3.17
C ASP A 41 5.29 16.66 -2.28
N GLU A 42 5.12 16.38 -0.99
CA GLU A 42 6.22 16.14 -0.05
C GLU A 42 7.09 14.94 -0.48
N LEU A 43 6.48 13.83 -0.90
CA LEU A 43 7.19 12.65 -1.39
C LEU A 43 7.92 12.94 -2.70
N MET A 44 7.32 13.73 -3.59
CA MET A 44 7.93 14.09 -4.87
C MET A 44 9.16 15.00 -4.73
N GLU A 45 9.39 15.63 -3.57
CA GLU A 45 10.66 16.33 -3.29
C GLU A 45 11.86 15.37 -3.26
N VAL A 46 11.65 14.13 -2.78
CA VAL A 46 12.69 13.09 -2.65
C VAL A 46 12.56 11.97 -3.69
N LYS A 47 11.46 11.93 -4.44
CA LYS A 47 11.21 11.04 -5.59
C LYS A 47 11.50 9.56 -5.31
N PRO A 48 10.78 8.91 -4.38
CA PRO A 48 10.85 7.46 -4.25
C PRO A 48 10.35 6.81 -5.54
N GLU A 49 10.81 5.60 -5.85
CA GLU A 49 10.39 4.89 -7.06
C GLU A 49 8.91 4.62 -7.09
N ILE A 50 8.30 4.33 -5.93
CA ILE A 50 6.88 4.05 -5.80
C ILE A 50 6.33 4.89 -4.65
N ILE A 51 5.16 5.50 -4.85
CA ILE A 51 4.39 6.14 -3.79
C ILE A 51 3.18 5.26 -3.48
N ALA A 52 3.05 4.80 -2.23
CA ALA A 52 1.85 4.11 -1.79
C ALA A 52 0.87 5.09 -1.16
N MET A 53 -0.42 4.85 -1.39
CA MET A 53 -1.51 5.62 -0.82
C MET A 53 -2.70 4.74 -0.49
N ASP A 54 -3.45 5.13 0.51
CA ASP A 54 -4.72 4.49 0.84
C ASP A 54 -5.67 4.55 -0.37
N ALA A 55 -6.16 3.40 -0.79
CA ALA A 55 -7.09 3.23 -1.90
C ALA A 55 -8.41 2.58 -1.46
N THR A 56 -8.72 2.69 -0.17
CA THR A 56 -9.97 2.18 0.40
C THR A 56 -11.16 3.09 0.09
N ILE A 57 -12.37 2.58 0.33
CA ILE A 57 -13.62 3.35 0.21
C ILE A 57 -13.86 4.32 1.38
N SER A 58 -12.95 4.37 2.35
CA SER A 58 -13.06 5.29 3.50
C SER A 58 -13.07 6.76 3.04
N THR A 59 -13.69 7.60 3.85
CA THR A 59 -13.79 9.04 3.54
C THR A 59 -12.41 9.68 3.55
N ARG A 60 -12.02 10.25 2.41
CA ARG A 60 -10.78 10.99 2.23
C ARG A 60 -10.93 12.43 2.72
N PRO A 61 -9.85 13.08 3.18
CA PRO A 61 -9.91 14.51 3.52
C PRO A 61 -10.47 15.33 2.35
N GLU A 62 -11.21 16.38 2.69
CA GLU A 62 -11.90 17.26 1.71
C GLU A 62 -13.03 16.53 0.94
N GLU A 63 -13.57 15.42 1.49
CA GLU A 63 -14.67 14.63 0.90
C GLU A 63 -14.44 14.18 -0.55
N LYS A 64 -13.18 14.07 -0.97
CA LYS A 64 -12.81 13.61 -2.32
C LYS A 64 -12.95 12.10 -2.47
N THR A 65 -13.38 11.68 -3.65
CA THR A 65 -13.31 10.26 -4.03
C THR A 65 -11.87 9.87 -4.39
N LEU A 66 -11.59 8.56 -4.34
CA LEU A 66 -10.30 8.03 -4.81
C LEU A 66 -10.06 8.41 -6.28
N ASP A 67 -11.09 8.32 -7.12
CA ASP A 67 -11.04 8.61 -8.57
C ASP A 67 -10.60 10.04 -8.84
N GLU A 68 -11.26 11.02 -8.21
CA GLU A 68 -10.92 12.43 -8.35
C GLU A 68 -9.50 12.73 -7.86
N PHE A 69 -9.14 12.13 -6.73
CA PHE A 69 -7.81 12.29 -6.15
C PHE A 69 -6.74 11.68 -7.05
N PHE A 70 -6.87 10.42 -7.43
CA PHE A 70 -5.88 9.72 -8.25
C PHE A 70 -5.74 10.33 -9.64
N HIS A 71 -6.85 10.73 -10.27
CA HIS A 71 -6.81 11.45 -11.54
C HIS A 71 -5.98 12.75 -11.43
N LYS A 72 -6.17 13.51 -10.35
CA LYS A 72 -5.39 14.73 -10.09
C LYS A 72 -3.91 14.43 -9.89
N VAL A 73 -3.61 13.35 -9.15
CA VAL A 73 -2.24 12.88 -8.90
C VAL A 73 -1.55 12.49 -10.21
N LYS A 74 -2.16 11.62 -11.01
CA LYS A 74 -1.61 11.17 -12.31
C LYS A 74 -1.48 12.29 -13.33
N LYS A 75 -2.38 13.27 -13.31
CA LYS A 75 -2.27 14.46 -14.17
C LYS A 75 -1.04 15.29 -13.81
N LYS A 76 -0.69 15.40 -12.51
CA LYS A 76 0.47 16.18 -12.05
C LYS A 76 1.77 15.41 -12.18
N TYR A 77 1.74 14.10 -11.95
CA TYR A 77 2.90 13.21 -11.91
C TYR A 77 2.69 11.96 -12.77
N PRO A 78 2.61 12.10 -14.11
CA PRO A 78 2.23 11.00 -15.00
C PRO A 78 3.21 9.83 -15.00
N GLU A 79 4.48 10.08 -14.79
CA GLU A 79 5.54 9.05 -14.82
C GLU A 79 5.80 8.38 -13.47
N GLN A 80 5.23 8.92 -12.37
CA GLN A 80 5.40 8.35 -11.04
C GLN A 80 4.61 7.05 -10.92
N LEU A 81 5.25 6.02 -10.34
CA LEU A 81 4.59 4.76 -10.03
C LEU A 81 3.85 4.85 -8.70
N PHE A 82 2.63 4.30 -8.69
CA PHE A 82 1.75 4.32 -7.53
C PHE A 82 1.32 2.93 -7.11
N MET A 83 1.27 2.70 -5.80
CA MET A 83 0.72 1.51 -5.16
C MET A 83 -0.57 1.86 -4.43
N ALA A 84 -1.60 1.07 -4.64
CA ALA A 84 -2.87 1.17 -3.94
C ALA A 84 -2.85 0.30 -2.68
N ASP A 85 -3.03 0.88 -1.50
CA ASP A 85 -3.22 0.14 -0.25
C ASP A 85 -4.70 -0.17 -0.07
N CYS A 86 -5.10 -1.44 -0.31
CA CYS A 86 -6.48 -1.91 -0.33
C CYS A 86 -6.79 -2.80 0.87
N SER A 87 -8.07 -2.82 1.27
CA SER A 87 -8.58 -3.64 2.36
C SER A 87 -9.54 -4.75 1.89
N THR A 88 -10.13 -4.60 0.70
CA THR A 88 -11.06 -5.57 0.13
C THR A 88 -10.71 -5.92 -1.32
N ILE A 89 -11.33 -6.99 -1.83
CA ILE A 89 -11.18 -7.41 -3.23
C ILE A 89 -11.77 -6.35 -4.16
N GLU A 90 -12.90 -5.77 -3.81
CA GLU A 90 -13.58 -4.73 -4.59
C GLU A 90 -12.70 -3.48 -4.73
N GLU A 91 -12.06 -3.05 -3.65
CA GLU A 91 -11.11 -1.92 -3.67
C GLU A 91 -9.90 -2.22 -4.56
N ALA A 92 -9.37 -3.45 -4.49
CA ALA A 92 -8.26 -3.88 -5.33
C ALA A 92 -8.62 -3.87 -6.82
N LEU A 93 -9.82 -4.35 -7.18
CA LEU A 93 -10.33 -4.30 -8.56
C LEU A 93 -10.51 -2.86 -9.03
N HIS A 94 -11.10 -2.01 -8.20
CA HIS A 94 -11.28 -0.60 -8.52
C HIS A 94 -9.94 0.12 -8.73
N ALA A 95 -8.96 -0.12 -7.89
CA ALA A 95 -7.62 0.44 -8.04
C ALA A 95 -6.93 -0.07 -9.32
N ASP A 96 -7.09 -1.35 -9.68
CA ASP A 96 -6.60 -1.92 -10.92
C ASP A 96 -7.21 -1.22 -12.15
N GLU A 97 -8.54 -0.98 -12.14
CA GLU A 97 -9.25 -0.26 -13.19
C GLU A 97 -8.84 1.22 -13.29
N LEU A 98 -8.54 1.88 -12.18
CA LEU A 98 -8.03 3.25 -12.15
C LEU A 98 -6.61 3.38 -12.70
N GLY A 99 -5.87 2.28 -12.80
CA GLY A 99 -4.52 2.24 -13.36
C GLY A 99 -3.41 2.50 -12.34
N PHE A 100 -3.57 2.03 -11.11
CA PHE A 100 -2.46 1.91 -10.19
C PHE A 100 -1.45 0.88 -10.70
N ASP A 101 -0.16 1.15 -10.54
CA ASP A 101 0.92 0.27 -11.02
C ASP A 101 1.09 -0.98 -10.16
N PHE A 102 0.72 -0.89 -8.87
CA PHE A 102 0.77 -1.97 -7.89
C PHE A 102 -0.48 -1.98 -7.02
N ILE A 103 -0.90 -3.19 -6.64
CA ILE A 103 -2.03 -3.42 -5.72
C ILE A 103 -1.49 -4.07 -4.45
N GLY A 104 -1.68 -3.42 -3.31
CA GLY A 104 -1.26 -3.87 -1.99
C GLY A 104 -2.42 -4.38 -1.13
N THR A 105 -2.18 -5.39 -0.31
CA THR A 105 -3.14 -5.92 0.67
C THR A 105 -2.96 -5.31 2.07
N THR A 106 -2.31 -4.15 2.14
CA THR A 106 -1.86 -3.47 3.36
C THR A 106 -2.96 -3.25 4.38
N MET A 107 -4.16 -2.92 3.89
CA MET A 107 -5.29 -2.48 4.74
C MET A 107 -6.27 -3.61 5.11
N VAL A 108 -6.02 -4.86 4.71
CA VAL A 108 -6.87 -6.00 5.09
C VAL A 108 -6.91 -6.17 6.61
N GLY A 109 -8.11 -6.10 7.18
CA GLY A 109 -8.36 -6.18 8.63
C GLY A 109 -8.18 -4.86 9.39
N TYR A 110 -7.80 -3.76 8.72
CA TYR A 110 -7.56 -2.46 9.34
C TYR A 110 -8.63 -1.40 9.04
N THR A 111 -9.65 -1.75 8.28
CA THR A 111 -10.76 -0.85 7.94
C THR A 111 -12.09 -1.41 8.45
N LYS A 112 -13.12 -0.57 8.53
CA LYS A 112 -14.46 -1.00 8.93
C LYS A 112 -15.04 -2.09 8.02
N GLN A 113 -14.80 -1.97 6.70
CA GLN A 113 -15.30 -2.92 5.70
C GLN A 113 -14.56 -4.25 5.69
N SER A 114 -13.36 -4.32 6.27
CA SER A 114 -12.55 -5.54 6.41
C SER A 114 -12.32 -5.94 7.86
N GLU A 115 -13.12 -5.39 8.80
CA GLU A 115 -12.97 -5.69 10.23
C GLU A 115 -13.14 -7.19 10.50
N GLY A 116 -12.13 -7.78 11.12
CA GLY A 116 -12.09 -9.21 11.42
C GLY A 116 -11.40 -10.06 10.35
N ASP A 117 -11.20 -9.54 9.16
CA ASP A 117 -10.48 -10.26 8.10
C ASP A 117 -8.99 -10.38 8.44
N LYS A 118 -8.39 -11.51 8.07
CA LYS A 118 -6.96 -11.73 8.17
C LYS A 118 -6.44 -12.27 6.85
N ILE A 119 -5.39 -11.66 6.35
CA ILE A 119 -4.82 -12.01 5.06
C ILE A 119 -4.43 -13.49 4.94
N GLU A 120 -4.02 -14.13 6.04
CA GLU A 120 -3.59 -15.53 6.05
C GLU A 120 -4.72 -16.55 6.15
N GLU A 121 -5.96 -16.14 6.40
CA GLU A 121 -7.09 -17.07 6.52
C GLU A 121 -7.38 -17.82 5.22
N ASN A 122 -7.88 -19.05 5.36
CA ASN A 122 -8.21 -19.92 4.24
C ASN A 122 -7.10 -20.04 3.18
N ASP A 123 -5.85 -20.13 3.64
CA ASP A 123 -4.68 -20.20 2.76
C ASP A 123 -4.57 -18.95 1.85
N PHE A 124 -4.66 -17.76 2.46
CA PHE A 124 -4.58 -16.48 1.77
C PHE A 124 -5.65 -16.28 0.69
N GLU A 125 -6.90 -16.62 1.00
CA GLU A 125 -8.02 -16.58 0.06
C GLU A 125 -8.18 -15.19 -0.58
N ILE A 126 -8.18 -14.11 0.21
CA ILE A 126 -8.30 -12.73 -0.28
C ILE A 126 -7.17 -12.43 -1.28
N LEU A 127 -5.92 -12.76 -0.94
CA LEU A 127 -4.78 -12.55 -1.83
C LEU A 127 -4.92 -13.35 -3.14
N ARG A 128 -5.34 -14.63 -3.05
CA ARG A 128 -5.53 -15.48 -4.24
C ARG A 128 -6.59 -14.92 -5.17
N GLU A 129 -7.69 -14.41 -4.61
CA GLU A 129 -8.74 -13.78 -5.39
C GLU A 129 -8.24 -12.52 -6.07
N ILE A 130 -7.57 -11.62 -5.35
CA ILE A 130 -6.98 -10.40 -5.92
C ILE A 130 -6.04 -10.77 -7.07
N VAL A 131 -5.04 -11.63 -6.81
CA VAL A 131 -4.06 -12.06 -7.83
C VAL A 131 -4.71 -12.65 -9.08
N SER A 132 -5.85 -13.36 -8.91
CA SER A 132 -6.54 -13.99 -10.04
C SER A 132 -7.37 -13.03 -10.89
N LYS A 133 -7.70 -11.84 -10.37
CA LYS A 133 -8.66 -10.91 -10.98
C LYS A 133 -8.04 -9.61 -11.48
N VAL A 134 -6.95 -9.13 -10.87
CA VAL A 134 -6.28 -7.89 -11.25
C VAL A 134 -5.24 -8.11 -12.34
N ASN A 135 -4.97 -7.09 -13.14
CA ASN A 135 -3.96 -7.11 -14.21
C ASN A 135 -2.60 -6.61 -13.73
N HIS A 136 -2.59 -5.73 -12.72
CA HIS A 136 -1.36 -5.14 -12.19
C HIS A 136 -0.71 -6.05 -11.13
N LYS A 137 0.55 -5.74 -10.81
CA LYS A 137 1.35 -6.52 -9.86
C LYS A 137 0.81 -6.41 -8.45
N VAL A 138 0.62 -7.55 -7.78
CA VAL A 138 0.16 -7.59 -6.39
C VAL A 138 1.33 -7.68 -5.43
N ILE A 139 1.35 -6.80 -4.43
CA ILE A 139 2.29 -6.81 -3.31
C ILE A 139 1.55 -7.30 -2.07
N ALA A 140 1.95 -8.48 -1.57
CA ALA A 140 1.34 -9.04 -0.38
C ALA A 140 1.90 -8.38 0.89
N GLU A 141 1.03 -7.78 1.68
CA GLU A 141 1.35 -7.16 2.96
C GLU A 141 0.26 -7.49 3.99
N GLY A 142 0.62 -7.49 5.26
CA GLY A 142 -0.26 -7.76 6.38
C GLY A 142 0.05 -9.10 7.03
N ASN A 143 0.48 -9.06 8.30
CA ASN A 143 0.74 -10.23 9.16
C ASN A 143 1.60 -11.36 8.53
N ILE A 144 2.46 -11.03 7.57
CA ILE A 144 3.42 -11.96 6.97
C ILE A 144 4.68 -11.94 7.84
N ASN A 145 4.66 -12.79 8.86
CA ASN A 145 5.62 -12.78 9.96
C ASN A 145 6.47 -14.07 10.08
N THR A 146 6.36 -14.96 9.10
CA THR A 146 7.23 -16.15 9.01
C THR A 146 7.73 -16.37 7.57
N PRO A 147 8.90 -17.04 7.41
CA PRO A 147 9.41 -17.40 6.08
C PRO A 147 8.44 -18.27 5.26
N GLU A 148 7.66 -19.14 5.94
CA GLU A 148 6.68 -20.01 5.31
C GLU A 148 5.54 -19.20 4.68
N LYS A 149 4.99 -18.21 5.42
CA LYS A 149 3.97 -17.28 4.91
C LYS A 149 4.51 -16.49 3.71
N ALA A 150 5.71 -15.91 3.83
CA ALA A 150 6.34 -15.16 2.74
C ALA A 150 6.52 -16.04 1.49
N ARG A 151 7.02 -17.26 1.65
CA ARG A 151 7.15 -18.22 0.56
C ARG A 151 5.80 -18.60 -0.04
N ARG A 152 4.77 -18.74 0.80
CA ARG A 152 3.42 -19.13 0.36
C ARG A 152 2.81 -18.05 -0.52
N VAL A 153 2.81 -16.78 -0.10
CA VAL A 153 2.22 -15.68 -0.89
C VAL A 153 2.90 -15.51 -2.24
N LEU A 154 4.23 -15.65 -2.31
CA LEU A 154 4.96 -15.64 -3.58
C LEU A 154 4.55 -16.79 -4.50
N LYS A 155 4.34 -18.00 -3.95
CA LYS A 155 3.84 -19.15 -4.73
C LYS A 155 2.40 -18.98 -5.21
N LEU A 156 1.61 -18.17 -4.54
CA LEU A 156 0.24 -17.83 -4.92
C LEU A 156 0.17 -16.76 -6.02
N GLY A 157 1.31 -16.19 -6.42
CA GLY A 157 1.41 -15.24 -7.53
C GLY A 157 1.62 -13.79 -7.10
N ALA A 158 1.82 -13.52 -5.81
CA ALA A 158 2.26 -12.18 -5.40
C ALA A 158 3.60 -11.84 -6.06
N TYR A 159 3.71 -10.64 -6.61
CA TYR A 159 4.94 -10.14 -7.23
C TYR A 159 6.04 -9.90 -6.19
N SER A 160 5.66 -9.41 -5.03
CA SER A 160 6.56 -9.13 -3.91
C SER A 160 5.82 -9.31 -2.59
N VAL A 161 6.58 -9.27 -1.49
CA VAL A 161 6.05 -9.37 -0.12
C VAL A 161 6.68 -8.30 0.76
N VAL A 162 5.86 -7.65 1.58
CA VAL A 162 6.30 -6.72 2.61
C VAL A 162 6.29 -7.42 3.95
N VAL A 163 7.43 -7.37 4.63
CA VAL A 163 7.62 -7.92 5.98
C VAL A 163 8.08 -6.78 6.89
N GLY A 164 7.29 -6.46 7.88
CA GLY A 164 7.51 -5.31 8.76
C GLY A 164 8.05 -5.69 10.14
N SER A 165 7.18 -5.73 11.13
CA SER A 165 7.52 -5.81 12.56
C SER A 165 8.49 -6.93 12.94
N ILE A 166 8.42 -8.08 12.29
CA ILE A 166 9.31 -9.22 12.56
C ILE A 166 10.78 -8.93 12.19
N ILE A 167 11.03 -7.93 11.34
CA ILE A 167 12.38 -7.50 10.97
C ILE A 167 12.79 -6.27 11.79
N THR A 168 11.87 -5.33 12.00
CA THR A 168 12.17 -4.02 12.58
C THR A 168 12.05 -3.95 14.10
N ARG A 169 11.49 -4.98 14.73
CA ARG A 169 11.33 -5.06 16.18
C ARG A 169 12.17 -6.22 16.76
N PRO A 170 13.38 -5.97 17.29
CA PRO A 170 14.28 -7.01 17.77
C PRO A 170 13.65 -7.99 18.76
N GLN A 171 12.73 -7.52 19.59
CA GLN A 171 12.01 -8.36 20.57
C GLN A 171 11.10 -9.44 19.94
N LEU A 172 10.84 -9.36 18.63
CA LEU A 172 10.07 -10.37 17.89
C LEU A 172 10.94 -11.36 17.12
N ILE A 173 12.28 -11.20 17.17
CA ILE A 173 13.25 -12.00 16.40
C ILE A 173 13.86 -13.13 17.26
N THR A 174 13.28 -13.47 18.37
CA THR A 174 13.77 -14.54 19.29
C THR A 174 13.24 -15.91 18.93
#